data_b1aac4bcd7f737b54739e0002d36d8bc
#
_entry.id   b1aac4bcd7f737b54739e0002d36d8bc
#
_cell.length_a   1.000
_cell.length_b   1.000
_cell.length_c   1.000
_cell.angle_alpha   90.00
_cell.angle_beta   90.00
_cell.angle_gamma   90.00
#
_symmetry.space_group_name_H-M   'P 1'
#
loop_
_entity.id
_entity.type
_entity.pdbx_description
1 polymer ?
#
loop_
_entity_poly.entity_id
_entity_poly.type
_entity_poly.pdbx_seq_one_letter_code
_entity_poly.pdbx_strand_id
1 'polypeptide(L)'
;MTTAYSPPYFDQAEHIALPTGALTYSPHTAWWLAHCSRLAYDSKPNIARHLRRVGFDCVYFFDMQGTQGFLAIHPGEESPFAILAFRGTEKNYIDILTDIIILRNRLPDLEDKEYGEGPLFAHAGFLQAFQHVWGSALPAAICSQMRESEWVGARGVSNIIQEKIQAQAMPLFVTGHSLGGAIATLAAYHAMTYHRDVYLYTFGSPRVVNRLLSRKMTYALKGRSYRCVHGDDIVPRVPPLLNYTHVHELIYFDPRQGRTAPKGAMRNDWLVILFLHLDTLLFFLTLRLRKPKTTLAHAIAAYIQAIEREPLQPRKPATPPVPLP
;
A
#
# COMPACT_ATOMS: atom_id res chain seq x y z
N MET A 1 -12.54 -27.54 -8.15
CA MET A 1 -11.73 -26.66 -7.26
C MET A 1 -10.76 -25.91 -8.18
N THR A 2 -11.07 -24.69 -8.59
CA THR A 2 -10.12 -23.84 -9.30
C THR A 2 -9.14 -23.35 -8.27
N THR A 3 -7.92 -23.88 -8.30
CA THR A 3 -6.80 -23.32 -7.54
C THR A 3 -6.69 -21.85 -7.93
N ALA A 4 -6.83 -20.95 -6.95
CA ALA A 4 -6.64 -19.52 -7.19
C ALA A 4 -5.22 -19.34 -7.77
N TYR A 5 -5.14 -18.86 -9.01
CA TYR A 5 -3.88 -18.56 -9.65
C TYR A 5 -3.12 -17.54 -8.81
N SER A 6 -1.98 -17.95 -8.29
CA SER A 6 -1.06 -17.07 -7.58
C SER A 6 0.19 -16.93 -8.45
N PRO A 7 0.35 -15.82 -9.19
CA PRO A 7 1.51 -15.63 -10.03
C PRO A 7 2.80 -15.69 -9.20
N PRO A 8 3.92 -16.15 -9.74
CA PRO A 8 5.21 -16.10 -9.04
C PRO A 8 5.55 -14.64 -8.68
N TYR A 9 6.31 -14.44 -7.60
CA TYR A 9 6.76 -13.10 -7.21
C TYR A 9 7.76 -12.57 -8.23
N PHE A 10 7.49 -11.35 -8.73
CA PHE A 10 8.37 -10.62 -9.64
C PHE A 10 8.78 -11.43 -10.88
N ASP A 11 7.85 -12.21 -11.42
CA ASP A 11 8.07 -12.87 -12.69
C ASP A 11 8.29 -11.80 -13.79
N GLN A 12 9.30 -11.98 -14.63
CA GLN A 12 9.70 -11.01 -15.66
C GLN A 12 10.24 -9.65 -15.11
N ALA A 13 10.66 -9.55 -13.86
CA ALA A 13 11.20 -8.31 -13.30
C ALA A 13 12.41 -7.75 -14.09
N GLU A 14 13.19 -8.61 -14.72
CA GLU A 14 14.31 -8.23 -15.60
C GLU A 14 13.86 -7.48 -16.87
N HIS A 15 12.59 -7.64 -17.26
CA HIS A 15 12.03 -7.00 -18.47
C HIS A 15 11.20 -5.76 -18.16
N ILE A 16 10.89 -5.50 -16.90
CA ILE A 16 10.02 -4.39 -16.48
C ILE A 16 10.86 -3.28 -15.85
N ALA A 17 10.70 -2.04 -16.35
CA ALA A 17 11.39 -0.87 -15.82
C ALA A 17 11.22 -0.74 -14.29
N LEU A 18 12.29 -0.34 -13.60
CA LEU A 18 12.26 -0.06 -12.16
C LEU A 18 11.30 1.09 -11.83
N PRO A 19 10.81 1.18 -10.57
CA PRO A 19 10.00 2.31 -10.13
C PRO A 19 10.67 3.64 -10.44
N THR A 20 9.89 4.59 -10.93
CA THR A 20 10.35 5.95 -11.22
C THR A 20 9.53 6.98 -10.47
N GLY A 21 10.18 8.07 -10.07
CA GLY A 21 9.56 9.23 -9.42
C GLY A 21 8.73 10.10 -10.37
N ALA A 22 7.93 9.49 -11.25
CA ALA A 22 7.06 10.23 -12.17
C ALA A 22 5.90 10.91 -11.43
N LEU A 23 5.54 12.12 -11.86
CA LEU A 23 4.38 12.88 -11.35
C LEU A 23 3.06 12.50 -12.03
N THR A 24 3.03 11.32 -12.64
CA THR A 24 1.85 10.71 -13.27
C THR A 24 1.82 9.23 -12.92
N TYR A 25 0.63 8.64 -12.95
CA TYR A 25 0.50 7.19 -12.74
C TYR A 25 1.38 6.39 -13.70
N SER A 26 2.15 5.48 -13.14
CA SER A 26 3.06 4.61 -13.87
C SER A 26 2.67 3.14 -13.67
N PRO A 27 2.26 2.42 -14.74
CA PRO A 27 1.92 1.00 -14.65
C PRO A 27 3.08 0.12 -14.15
N HIS A 28 4.32 0.37 -14.60
CA HIS A 28 5.48 -0.40 -14.14
C HIS A 28 5.79 -0.15 -12.67
N THR A 29 5.69 1.10 -12.17
CA THR A 29 5.80 1.40 -10.74
C THR A 29 4.68 0.70 -9.95
N ALA A 30 3.43 0.75 -10.43
CA ALA A 30 2.30 0.04 -9.82
C ALA A 30 2.53 -1.47 -9.75
N TRP A 31 3.11 -2.07 -10.80
CA TRP A 31 3.45 -3.49 -10.85
C TRP A 31 4.45 -3.87 -9.75
N TRP A 32 5.56 -3.16 -9.62
CA TRP A 32 6.55 -3.39 -8.56
C TRP A 32 5.93 -3.27 -7.17
N LEU A 33 5.14 -2.22 -6.95
CA LEU A 33 4.55 -1.95 -5.64
C LEU A 33 3.40 -2.92 -5.30
N ALA A 34 2.65 -3.42 -6.29
CA ALA A 34 1.67 -4.49 -6.08
C ALA A 34 2.34 -5.80 -5.67
N HIS A 35 3.46 -6.17 -6.31
CA HIS A 35 4.25 -7.34 -5.91
C HIS A 35 4.86 -7.18 -4.52
N CYS A 36 5.38 -6.01 -4.15
CA CYS A 36 5.85 -5.73 -2.80
C CYS A 36 4.72 -5.80 -1.76
N SER A 37 3.53 -5.26 -2.08
CA SER A 37 2.35 -5.35 -1.22
C SER A 37 1.91 -6.79 -1.01
N ARG A 38 1.98 -7.64 -2.02
CA ARG A 38 1.71 -9.07 -1.92
C ARG A 38 2.78 -9.79 -1.12
N LEU A 39 4.05 -9.48 -1.38
CA LEU A 39 5.20 -10.09 -0.72
C LEU A 39 5.20 -9.82 0.79
N ALA A 40 4.64 -8.68 1.24
CA ALA A 40 4.53 -8.35 2.66
C ALA A 40 3.70 -9.36 3.48
N TYR A 41 2.93 -10.24 2.84
CA TYR A 41 2.21 -11.35 3.51
C TYR A 41 3.06 -12.60 3.73
N ASP A 42 4.25 -12.67 3.14
CA ASP A 42 5.12 -13.83 3.22
C ASP A 42 6.01 -13.80 4.49
N SER A 43 6.73 -14.87 4.74
CA SER A 43 7.72 -14.96 5.82
C SER A 43 8.95 -14.07 5.53
N LYS A 44 9.58 -13.56 6.59
CA LYS A 44 10.78 -12.71 6.47
C LYS A 44 11.89 -13.33 5.59
N PRO A 45 12.22 -14.64 5.73
CA PRO A 45 13.21 -15.28 4.84
C PRO A 45 12.80 -15.29 3.37
N ASN A 46 11.51 -15.52 3.09
CA ASN A 46 10.99 -15.51 1.73
C ASN A 46 11.02 -14.11 1.14
N ILE A 47 10.61 -13.10 1.91
CA ILE A 47 10.68 -11.68 1.52
C ILE A 47 12.12 -11.33 1.12
N ALA A 48 13.08 -11.60 1.99
CA ALA A 48 14.50 -11.31 1.72
C ALA A 48 15.01 -12.02 0.48
N ARG A 49 14.68 -13.31 0.31
CA ARG A 49 15.08 -14.11 -0.86
C ARG A 49 14.53 -13.54 -2.17
N HIS A 50 13.24 -13.18 -2.20
CA HIS A 50 12.60 -12.65 -3.41
C HIS A 50 13.12 -11.26 -3.77
N LEU A 51 13.28 -10.39 -2.79
CA LEU A 51 13.82 -9.04 -3.01
C LEU A 51 15.28 -9.08 -3.50
N ARG A 52 16.12 -9.95 -2.89
CA ARG A 52 17.51 -10.14 -3.34
C ARG A 52 17.58 -10.58 -4.80
N ARG A 53 16.71 -11.53 -5.21
CA ARG A 53 16.68 -12.03 -6.59
C ARG A 53 16.42 -10.93 -7.61
N VAL A 54 15.72 -9.88 -7.23
CA VAL A 54 15.38 -8.75 -8.12
C VAL A 54 16.20 -7.49 -7.82
N GLY A 55 17.32 -7.61 -7.09
CA GLY A 55 18.35 -6.59 -6.97
C GLY A 55 18.27 -5.70 -5.73
N PHE A 56 17.42 -5.97 -4.75
CA PHE A 56 17.44 -5.21 -3.50
C PHE A 56 18.61 -5.59 -2.61
N ASP A 57 19.37 -4.61 -2.16
CA ASP A 57 20.58 -4.81 -1.34
C ASP A 57 20.28 -4.90 0.15
N CYS A 58 19.29 -4.16 0.64
CA CYS A 58 18.99 -4.06 2.06
C CYS A 58 17.49 -4.17 2.32
N VAL A 59 17.12 -4.93 3.36
CA VAL A 59 15.72 -5.09 3.79
C VAL A 59 15.64 -4.96 5.31
N TYR A 60 14.84 -4.02 5.79
CA TYR A 60 14.50 -3.81 7.18
C TYR A 60 13.10 -4.33 7.45
N PHE A 61 12.91 -5.22 8.41
CA PHE A 61 11.62 -5.75 8.80
C PHE A 61 11.11 -5.07 10.06
N PHE A 62 9.81 -4.85 10.11
CA PHE A 62 9.13 -4.41 11.32
C PHE A 62 7.92 -5.32 11.61
N ASP A 63 7.68 -5.57 12.90
CA ASP A 63 6.61 -6.44 13.39
C ASP A 63 6.26 -6.04 14.82
N MET A 64 5.25 -5.19 14.97
CA MET A 64 4.84 -4.64 16.26
C MET A 64 3.33 -4.69 16.43
N GLN A 65 2.89 -5.36 17.49
CA GLN A 65 1.48 -5.44 17.86
C GLN A 65 0.55 -5.77 16.67
N GLY A 66 1.01 -6.69 15.80
CA GLY A 66 0.27 -7.12 14.61
C GLY A 66 0.44 -6.23 13.39
N THR A 67 1.16 -5.10 13.48
CA THR A 67 1.51 -4.29 12.31
C THR A 67 2.85 -4.75 11.77
N GLN A 68 2.84 -5.27 10.54
CA GLN A 68 3.99 -5.89 9.89
C GLN A 68 4.29 -5.27 8.55
N GLY A 69 5.56 -5.36 8.13
CA GLY A 69 6.00 -4.94 6.82
C GLY A 69 7.51 -4.91 6.68
N PHE A 70 7.97 -4.26 5.63
CA PHE A 70 9.40 -4.09 5.37
C PHE A 70 9.70 -2.77 4.67
N LEU A 71 10.91 -2.28 4.88
CA LEU A 71 11.55 -1.23 4.08
C LEU A 71 12.71 -1.86 3.33
N ALA A 72 12.72 -1.78 2.01
CA ALA A 72 13.76 -2.35 1.15
C ALA A 72 14.42 -1.25 0.31
N ILE A 73 15.74 -1.32 0.16
CA ILE A 73 16.54 -0.38 -0.64
C ILE A 73 17.08 -1.12 -1.86
N HIS A 74 16.89 -0.52 -3.02
CA HIS A 74 17.42 -0.97 -4.31
C HIS A 74 18.46 0.04 -4.80
N PRO A 75 19.63 -0.38 -5.28
CA PRO A 75 20.66 0.53 -5.77
C PRO A 75 20.24 1.31 -7.03
N GLY A 76 19.16 0.85 -7.71
CA GLY A 76 18.73 1.44 -8.98
C GLY A 76 19.68 1.14 -10.13
N GLU A 77 19.38 1.68 -11.29
CA GLU A 77 20.27 1.67 -12.47
C GLU A 77 21.04 2.99 -12.57
N GLU A 78 20.39 4.10 -12.23
CA GLU A 78 20.95 5.45 -12.26
C GLU A 78 21.08 6.03 -10.84
N SER A 79 20.15 5.71 -9.95
CA SER A 79 20.13 6.19 -8.57
C SER A 79 19.37 5.21 -7.66
N PRO A 80 19.75 5.11 -6.37
CA PRO A 80 19.07 4.25 -5.42
C PRO A 80 17.66 4.76 -5.13
N PHE A 81 16.76 3.81 -4.75
CA PHE A 81 15.43 4.11 -4.27
C PHE A 81 15.01 3.14 -3.16
N ALA A 82 13.97 3.49 -2.41
CA ALA A 82 13.43 2.67 -1.35
C ALA A 82 11.95 2.35 -1.54
N ILE A 83 11.53 1.15 -1.10
CA ILE A 83 10.14 0.72 -1.04
C ILE A 83 9.78 0.38 0.40
N LEU A 84 8.77 1.06 0.94
CA LEU A 84 8.15 0.77 2.24
C LEU A 84 6.81 0.08 2.00
N ALA A 85 6.71 -1.21 2.36
CA ALA A 85 5.53 -2.03 2.15
C ALA A 85 4.91 -2.47 3.48
N PHE A 86 3.61 -2.21 3.65
CA PHE A 86 2.83 -2.64 4.81
C PHE A 86 1.98 -3.86 4.47
N ARG A 87 2.00 -4.84 5.36
CA ARG A 87 1.15 -6.02 5.31
C ARG A 87 -0.29 -5.64 5.66
N GLY A 88 -1.25 -6.19 4.93
CA GLY A 88 -2.65 -6.16 5.32
C GLY A 88 -3.00 -7.31 6.29
N THR A 89 -4.28 -7.46 6.59
CA THR A 89 -4.79 -8.54 7.44
C THR A 89 -4.96 -9.83 6.65
N GLU A 90 -4.54 -10.97 7.21
CA GLU A 90 -4.81 -12.31 6.64
C GLU A 90 -6.21 -12.86 6.98
N LYS A 91 -6.94 -12.16 7.85
CA LYS A 91 -8.28 -12.56 8.28
C LYS A 91 -9.23 -12.72 7.10
N ASN A 92 -10.29 -13.49 7.34
CA ASN A 92 -11.40 -13.55 6.40
C ASN A 92 -11.93 -12.15 6.07
N TYR A 93 -12.35 -11.98 4.84
CA TYR A 93 -12.94 -10.74 4.32
C TYR A 93 -14.03 -10.13 5.23
N ILE A 94 -14.87 -10.98 5.84
CA ILE A 94 -15.91 -10.55 6.77
C ILE A 94 -15.30 -9.95 8.04
N ASP A 95 -14.24 -10.56 8.57
CA ASP A 95 -13.55 -10.07 9.76
C ASP A 95 -12.91 -8.71 9.48
N ILE A 96 -12.31 -8.53 8.28
CA ILE A 96 -11.75 -7.23 7.85
C ILE A 96 -12.83 -6.16 7.80
N LEU A 97 -13.99 -6.46 7.18
CA LEU A 97 -15.10 -5.51 7.12
C LEU A 97 -15.66 -5.17 8.50
N THR A 98 -15.78 -6.17 9.37
CA THR A 98 -16.28 -6.02 10.73
C THR A 98 -15.31 -5.18 11.56
N ASP A 99 -14.02 -5.45 11.48
CA ASP A 99 -12.98 -4.68 12.17
C ASP A 99 -12.97 -3.21 11.72
N ILE A 100 -13.12 -2.94 10.42
CA ILE A 100 -13.20 -1.58 9.86
C ILE A 100 -14.46 -0.84 10.33
N ILE A 101 -15.58 -1.52 10.47
CA ILE A 101 -16.84 -0.90 10.90
C ILE A 101 -16.86 -0.68 12.42
N ILE A 102 -16.35 -1.63 13.21
CA ILE A 102 -16.40 -1.62 14.67
C ILE A 102 -15.39 -0.64 15.26
N LEU A 103 -14.21 -0.50 14.66
CA LEU A 103 -13.15 0.43 15.10
C LEU A 103 -13.51 1.92 14.86
N ARG A 104 -14.77 2.24 14.82
CA ARG A 104 -15.36 3.57 14.60
C ARG A 104 -15.21 4.52 15.79
N ASN A 105 -14.17 4.43 16.58
CA ASN A 105 -13.99 5.27 17.74
C ASN A 105 -12.97 6.40 17.55
N ARG A 106 -13.28 7.51 18.21
CA ARG A 106 -12.62 8.81 18.26
C ARG A 106 -11.11 8.73 18.15
N LEU A 107 -10.59 9.59 17.31
CA LEU A 107 -9.18 9.88 17.20
C LEU A 107 -8.75 10.93 18.18
N PRO A 108 -7.53 10.84 18.72
CA PRO A 108 -6.92 12.01 19.27
C PRO A 108 -6.80 13.07 18.18
N ASP A 109 -7.17 14.29 18.52
CA ASP A 109 -7.08 15.44 17.65
C ASP A 109 -5.63 15.58 17.15
N LEU A 110 -5.41 15.38 15.86
CA LEU A 110 -4.27 15.98 15.21
C LEU A 110 -4.62 17.47 15.10
N GLU A 111 -4.40 18.21 16.18
CA GLU A 111 -4.62 19.64 16.19
C GLU A 111 -3.70 20.31 15.18
N ASP A 112 -4.25 20.69 14.06
CA ASP A 112 -3.59 21.63 13.16
C ASP A 112 -3.94 23.05 13.65
N LYS A 113 -3.08 23.55 14.52
CA LYS A 113 -3.19 24.92 15.05
C LYS A 113 -2.93 26.01 14.00
N GLU A 114 -2.42 25.61 12.83
CA GLU A 114 -1.90 26.56 11.84
C GLU A 114 -2.97 27.11 10.88
N TYR A 115 -4.11 26.42 10.67
CA TYR A 115 -5.09 26.81 9.65
C TYR A 115 -6.54 26.98 10.12
N GLY A 116 -6.85 26.83 11.39
CA GLY A 116 -8.17 27.18 11.95
C GLY A 116 -9.40 26.47 11.38
N GLU A 117 -9.25 25.44 10.54
CA GLU A 117 -10.34 24.83 9.77
C GLU A 117 -11.05 23.65 10.47
N GLY A 118 -10.65 23.32 11.69
CA GLY A 118 -11.25 22.23 12.47
C GLY A 118 -10.35 20.98 12.61
N PRO A 119 -10.82 19.98 13.35
CA PRO A 119 -10.00 18.85 13.73
C PRO A 119 -9.73 17.89 12.57
N LEU A 120 -8.49 17.39 12.50
CA LEU A 120 -8.05 16.38 11.57
C LEU A 120 -8.28 14.99 12.16
N PHE A 121 -8.94 14.10 11.40
CA PHE A 121 -9.25 12.76 11.87
C PHE A 121 -8.80 11.70 10.86
N ALA A 122 -8.22 10.60 11.37
CA ALA A 122 -8.03 9.37 10.65
C ALA A 122 -8.78 8.22 11.37
N HIS A 123 -8.98 7.06 10.81
CA HIS A 123 -9.61 5.92 11.49
C HIS A 123 -8.74 5.42 12.65
N ALA A 124 -9.33 5.28 13.87
CA ALA A 124 -8.57 4.99 15.10
C ALA A 124 -7.68 3.75 14.97
N GLY A 125 -8.22 2.63 14.47
CA GLY A 125 -7.46 1.41 14.34
C GLY A 125 -6.30 1.52 13.32
N PHE A 126 -6.49 2.28 12.24
CA PHE A 126 -5.41 2.49 11.27
C PHE A 126 -4.31 3.40 11.83
N LEU A 127 -4.71 4.45 12.57
CA LEU A 127 -3.75 5.33 13.24
C LEU A 127 -2.97 4.58 14.30
N GLN A 128 -3.64 3.78 15.14
CA GLN A 128 -2.98 2.95 16.15
C GLN A 128 -1.99 1.98 15.51
N ALA A 129 -2.40 1.25 14.46
CA ALA A 129 -1.53 0.34 13.74
C ALA A 129 -0.31 1.06 13.14
N PHE A 130 -0.51 2.25 12.57
CA PHE A 130 0.56 3.11 12.08
C PHE A 130 1.52 3.54 13.23
N GLN A 131 0.96 4.03 14.35
CA GLN A 131 1.75 4.48 15.50
C GLN A 131 2.62 3.38 16.11
N HIS A 132 2.15 2.13 16.10
CA HIS A 132 2.93 0.99 16.59
C HIS A 132 4.31 0.89 15.93
N VAL A 133 4.45 1.25 14.67
CA VAL A 133 5.69 1.04 13.90
C VAL A 133 6.43 2.34 13.55
N TRP A 134 5.76 3.50 13.63
CA TRP A 134 6.29 4.72 13.06
C TRP A 134 7.34 5.42 13.92
N GLY A 135 7.03 5.80 15.14
CA GLY A 135 7.87 6.66 15.97
C GLY A 135 8.30 6.05 17.30
N SER A 136 7.73 4.91 17.66
CA SER A 136 8.08 4.23 18.92
C SER A 136 9.39 3.49 18.79
N ALA A 137 10.13 3.40 19.89
CA ALA A 137 11.28 2.51 20.02
C ALA A 137 10.80 1.09 19.77
N LEU A 138 10.96 0.61 18.56
CA LEU A 138 10.63 -0.76 18.18
C LEU A 138 11.66 -1.69 18.80
N PRO A 139 11.26 -2.79 19.48
CA PRO A 139 12.18 -3.85 19.75
C PRO A 139 12.60 -4.45 18.41
N ALA A 140 13.87 -4.23 18.07
CA ALA A 140 14.58 -4.85 16.97
C ALA A 140 13.81 -4.93 15.63
N ALA A 141 13.96 -3.92 14.78
CA ALA A 141 13.90 -4.18 13.35
C ALA A 141 14.95 -5.26 13.06
N ILE A 142 14.53 -6.46 12.72
CA ILE A 142 15.47 -7.50 12.31
C ILE A 142 15.94 -7.09 10.92
N CYS A 143 17.12 -6.51 10.83
CA CYS A 143 17.83 -6.39 9.58
C CYS A 143 18.12 -7.81 9.12
N SER A 144 17.35 -8.35 8.18
CA SER A 144 17.70 -9.62 7.59
C SER A 144 18.96 -9.38 6.77
N GLN A 145 19.99 -10.10 7.14
CA GLN A 145 21.33 -10.04 6.58
C GLN A 145 21.30 -10.35 5.07
N MET A 146 21.28 -9.34 4.27
CA MET A 146 21.80 -9.46 2.91
C MET A 146 23.32 -9.28 2.88
N ARG A 147 23.86 -8.57 3.83
CA ARG A 147 25.26 -8.55 4.30
C ARG A 147 25.21 -8.43 5.81
N GLU A 148 26.21 -8.99 6.51
CA GLU A 148 26.27 -9.07 7.97
C GLU A 148 25.65 -7.88 8.70
N SER A 149 24.70 -8.20 9.52
CA SER A 149 24.09 -7.50 10.65
C SER A 149 24.56 -6.08 10.96
N GLU A 150 23.89 -5.07 10.45
CA GLU A 150 23.67 -3.91 11.29
C GLU A 150 22.39 -4.12 12.09
N TRP A 151 22.52 -4.46 13.36
CA TRP A 151 21.49 -4.32 14.36
C TRP A 151 21.11 -2.84 14.41
N VAL A 152 20.08 -2.47 13.69
CA VAL A 152 19.45 -1.17 13.88
C VAL A 152 18.67 -1.29 15.18
N GLY A 153 19.27 -0.81 16.28
CA GLY A 153 18.62 -0.80 17.58
C GLY A 153 17.22 -0.23 17.52
N ALA A 154 16.45 -0.36 18.59
CA ALA A 154 15.05 0.00 18.80
C ALA A 154 14.63 1.34 18.16
N ARG A 155 14.53 1.41 16.82
CA ARG A 155 14.25 2.62 16.06
C ARG A 155 12.99 2.41 15.23
N GLY A 156 12.07 3.35 15.31
CA GLY A 156 10.88 3.35 14.48
C GLY A 156 11.20 3.47 12.98
N VAL A 157 10.25 3.10 12.13
CA VAL A 157 10.38 3.20 10.66
C VAL A 157 10.76 4.63 10.25
N SER A 158 10.24 5.67 10.91
CA SER A 158 10.59 7.07 10.65
C SER A 158 12.08 7.35 10.78
N ASN A 159 12.75 6.79 11.78
CA ASN A 159 14.17 7.01 12.00
C ASN A 159 15.00 6.37 10.89
N ILE A 160 14.65 5.16 10.45
CA ILE A 160 15.32 4.49 9.32
C ILE A 160 15.16 5.31 8.04
N ILE A 161 13.97 5.87 7.80
CA ILE A 161 13.72 6.73 6.64
C ILE A 161 14.60 7.98 6.70
N GLN A 162 14.68 8.65 7.84
CA GLN A 162 15.51 9.85 7.99
C GLN A 162 17.00 9.54 7.81
N GLU A 163 17.50 8.50 8.43
CA GLU A 163 18.91 8.14 8.39
C GLU A 163 19.40 7.57 7.06
N LYS A 164 18.57 6.74 6.41
CA LYS A 164 19.02 5.99 5.23
C LYS A 164 18.45 6.57 3.93
N ILE A 165 17.22 7.09 3.94
CA ILE A 165 16.52 7.52 2.73
C ILE A 165 16.67 9.02 2.53
N GLN A 166 16.32 9.83 3.54
CA GLN A 166 16.43 11.28 3.47
C GLN A 166 17.88 11.75 3.31
N ALA A 167 18.80 11.16 4.08
CA ALA A 167 20.22 11.52 4.02
C ALA A 167 20.85 11.33 2.63
N GLN A 168 20.32 10.42 1.82
CA GLN A 168 20.77 10.13 0.45
C GLN A 168 19.82 10.68 -0.62
N ALA A 169 18.81 11.44 -0.24
CA ALA A 169 17.78 11.99 -1.13
C ALA A 169 17.13 10.93 -2.05
N MET A 170 16.96 9.70 -1.55
CA MET A 170 16.38 8.60 -2.34
C MET A 170 14.87 8.78 -2.50
N PRO A 171 14.29 8.53 -3.68
CA PRO A 171 12.84 8.37 -3.82
C PRO A 171 12.31 7.27 -2.89
N LEU A 172 11.25 7.57 -2.13
CA LEU A 172 10.57 6.64 -1.24
C LEU A 172 9.21 6.26 -1.81
N PHE A 173 9.06 5.01 -2.21
CA PHE A 173 7.79 4.44 -2.63
C PHE A 173 7.11 3.75 -1.46
N VAL A 174 5.92 4.21 -1.08
CA VAL A 174 5.13 3.64 0.02
C VAL A 174 3.96 2.87 -0.56
N THR A 175 3.72 1.66 -0.05
CA THR A 175 2.69 0.79 -0.61
C THR A 175 2.05 -0.14 0.43
N GLY A 176 0.88 -0.66 0.09
CA GLY A 176 0.18 -1.66 0.86
C GLY A 176 -1.15 -2.06 0.24
N HIS A 177 -1.60 -3.24 0.58
CA HIS A 177 -2.88 -3.80 0.17
C HIS A 177 -3.83 -3.86 1.37
N SER A 178 -5.12 -3.59 1.15
CA SER A 178 -6.15 -3.67 2.20
C SER A 178 -5.82 -2.76 3.39
N LEU A 179 -5.80 -3.28 4.63
CA LEU A 179 -5.35 -2.56 5.83
C LEU A 179 -3.93 -1.98 5.65
N GLY A 180 -3.02 -2.71 5.01
CA GLY A 180 -1.68 -2.20 4.72
C GLY A 180 -1.69 -0.93 3.87
N GLY A 181 -2.67 -0.79 2.96
CA GLY A 181 -2.88 0.42 2.17
C GLY A 181 -3.34 1.62 3.01
N ALA A 182 -4.15 1.38 4.05
CA ALA A 182 -4.54 2.42 5.00
C ALA A 182 -3.35 2.92 5.82
N ILE A 183 -2.53 1.99 6.33
CA ILE A 183 -1.31 2.33 7.08
C ILE A 183 -0.30 3.05 6.18
N ALA A 184 -0.10 2.57 4.94
CA ALA A 184 0.75 3.20 3.93
C ALA A 184 0.34 4.64 3.64
N THR A 185 -0.97 4.92 3.62
CA THR A 185 -1.50 6.27 3.42
C THR A 185 -1.05 7.22 4.53
N LEU A 186 -1.16 6.80 5.80
CA LEU A 186 -0.70 7.60 6.95
C LEU A 186 0.82 7.75 6.94
N ALA A 187 1.55 6.67 6.63
CA ALA A 187 3.00 6.66 6.57
C ALA A 187 3.54 7.64 5.51
N ALA A 188 2.97 7.64 4.31
CA ALA A 188 3.37 8.55 3.24
C ALA A 188 3.15 10.01 3.63
N TYR A 189 2.01 10.34 4.26
CA TYR A 189 1.74 11.69 4.72
C TYR A 189 2.74 12.16 5.77
N HIS A 190 3.03 11.32 6.78
CA HIS A 190 4.01 11.65 7.80
C HIS A 190 5.43 11.72 7.22
N ALA A 191 5.83 10.83 6.31
CA ALA A 191 7.14 10.89 5.68
C ALA A 191 7.36 12.22 4.93
N MET A 192 6.31 12.77 4.30
CA MET A 192 6.39 14.06 3.60
C MET A 192 6.68 15.26 4.50
N THR A 193 6.50 15.16 5.80
CA THR A 193 6.83 16.26 6.72
C THR A 193 8.35 16.52 6.78
N TYR A 194 9.17 15.55 6.42
CA TYR A 194 10.63 15.66 6.43
C TYR A 194 11.33 15.13 5.16
N HIS A 195 10.62 14.40 4.29
CA HIS A 195 11.17 13.88 3.03
C HIS A 195 10.24 14.20 1.87
N ARG A 196 10.72 14.97 0.89
CA ARG A 196 9.84 15.50 -0.18
C ARG A 196 9.54 14.51 -1.30
N ASP A 197 10.40 13.55 -1.54
CA ASP A 197 10.32 12.63 -2.68
C ASP A 197 9.61 11.32 -2.29
N VAL A 198 8.34 11.45 -1.90
CA VAL A 198 7.48 10.35 -1.47
C VAL A 198 6.41 10.07 -2.51
N TYR A 199 6.26 8.80 -2.89
CA TYR A 199 5.26 8.29 -3.82
C TYR A 199 4.41 7.23 -3.13
N LEU A 200 3.10 7.24 -3.34
CA LEU A 200 2.18 6.32 -2.71
C LEU A 200 1.31 5.59 -3.73
N TYR A 201 1.33 4.27 -3.69
CA TYR A 201 0.41 3.42 -4.44
C TYR A 201 -0.28 2.44 -3.48
N THR A 202 -1.60 2.45 -3.43
CA THR A 202 -2.38 1.55 -2.59
C THR A 202 -3.30 0.67 -3.41
N PHE A 203 -3.51 -0.55 -2.95
CA PHE A 203 -4.34 -1.56 -3.63
C PHE A 203 -5.46 -2.01 -2.70
N GLY A 204 -6.71 -1.79 -3.11
CA GLY A 204 -7.87 -2.16 -2.29
C GLY A 204 -7.91 -1.49 -0.91
N SER A 205 -7.35 -0.29 -0.76
CA SER A 205 -7.30 0.43 0.51
C SER A 205 -8.68 0.96 0.91
N PRO A 206 -9.11 0.81 2.19
CA PRO A 206 -10.31 1.43 2.71
C PRO A 206 -10.17 2.97 2.80
N ARG A 207 -11.26 3.65 3.18
CA ARG A 207 -11.21 5.09 3.52
C ARG A 207 -10.50 5.27 4.87
N VAL A 208 -9.55 6.20 4.92
CA VAL A 208 -8.62 6.32 6.05
C VAL A 208 -8.91 7.54 6.92
N VAL A 209 -9.27 8.67 6.31
CA VAL A 209 -9.24 10.00 6.95
C VAL A 209 -10.53 10.78 6.72
N ASN A 210 -10.76 11.83 7.53
CA ASN A 210 -11.85 12.74 7.30
C ASN A 210 -11.58 13.65 6.07
N ARG A 211 -12.62 14.39 5.66
CA ARG A 211 -12.56 15.22 4.45
C ARG A 211 -11.46 16.29 4.49
N LEU A 212 -11.25 16.88 5.67
CA LEU A 212 -10.25 17.95 5.82
C LEU A 212 -8.83 17.39 5.65
N LEU A 213 -8.51 16.34 6.39
CA LEU A 213 -7.21 15.69 6.27
C LEU A 213 -6.98 15.11 4.86
N SER A 214 -8.03 14.55 4.25
CA SER A 214 -7.95 14.07 2.85
C SER A 214 -7.53 15.17 1.88
N ARG A 215 -8.09 16.38 2.01
CA ARG A 215 -7.70 17.52 1.15
C ARG A 215 -6.23 17.88 1.33
N LYS A 216 -5.76 17.98 2.58
CA LYS A 216 -4.35 18.28 2.90
C LYS A 216 -3.41 17.23 2.31
N MET A 217 -3.72 15.95 2.54
CA MET A 217 -2.91 14.84 2.02
C MET A 217 -2.91 14.81 0.48
N THR A 218 -4.07 15.00 -0.15
CA THR A 218 -4.18 15.03 -1.62
C THR A 218 -3.39 16.19 -2.22
N TYR A 219 -3.39 17.34 -1.57
CA TYR A 219 -2.58 18.49 -1.99
C TYR A 219 -1.08 18.20 -1.85
N ALA A 220 -0.67 17.72 -0.68
CA ALA A 220 0.72 17.42 -0.38
C ALA A 220 1.33 16.35 -1.30
N LEU A 221 0.55 15.32 -1.66
CA LEU A 221 0.96 14.20 -2.52
C LEU A 221 0.45 14.32 -3.97
N LYS A 222 0.08 15.53 -4.42
CA LYS A 222 -0.45 15.73 -5.77
C LYS A 222 0.51 15.20 -6.84
N GLY A 223 -0.03 14.36 -7.75
CA GLY A 223 0.75 13.72 -8.83
C GLY A 223 1.67 12.61 -8.35
N ARG A 224 1.66 12.26 -7.05
CA ARG A 224 2.54 11.24 -6.45
C ARG A 224 1.79 10.19 -5.65
N SER A 225 0.46 10.22 -5.68
CA SER A 225 -0.34 9.26 -4.92
C SER A 225 -1.50 8.71 -5.71
N TYR A 226 -1.58 7.38 -5.76
CA TYR A 226 -2.52 6.63 -6.59
C TYR A 226 -3.18 5.53 -5.79
N ARG A 227 -4.49 5.46 -5.89
CA ARG A 227 -5.33 4.48 -5.24
C ARG A 227 -5.92 3.53 -6.28
N CYS A 228 -5.39 2.32 -6.34
CA CYS A 228 -5.85 1.27 -7.25
C CYS A 228 -7.09 0.58 -6.68
N VAL A 229 -8.13 0.45 -7.51
CA VAL A 229 -9.39 -0.26 -7.19
C VAL A 229 -9.71 -1.21 -8.33
N HIS A 230 -9.98 -2.47 -8.00
CA HIS A 230 -10.28 -3.52 -8.97
C HIS A 230 -11.75 -3.94 -8.87
N GLY A 231 -12.49 -3.74 -9.95
CA GLY A 231 -13.85 -4.24 -10.11
C GLY A 231 -14.78 -3.90 -8.94
N ASP A 232 -15.46 -4.93 -8.45
CA ASP A 232 -16.41 -4.82 -7.34
C ASP A 232 -15.76 -5.02 -5.96
N ASP A 233 -14.46 -4.75 -5.82
CA ASP A 233 -13.81 -4.76 -4.52
C ASP A 233 -14.54 -3.82 -3.57
N ILE A 234 -14.96 -4.37 -2.43
CA ILE A 234 -15.77 -3.66 -1.46
C ILE A 234 -14.94 -2.93 -0.40
N VAL A 235 -13.70 -3.37 -0.14
CA VAL A 235 -12.87 -2.76 0.90
C VAL A 235 -12.63 -1.27 0.66
N PRO A 236 -12.40 -0.78 -0.58
CA PRO A 236 -12.36 0.65 -0.86
C PRO A 236 -13.66 1.41 -0.58
N ARG A 237 -14.78 0.71 -0.36
CA ARG A 237 -16.07 1.34 -0.11
C ARG A 237 -16.38 1.55 1.36
N VAL A 238 -15.54 1.03 2.26
CA VAL A 238 -15.68 1.16 3.71
C VAL A 238 -14.52 1.96 4.32
N PRO A 239 -14.68 2.59 5.49
CA PRO A 239 -15.96 2.91 6.16
C PRO A 239 -16.88 3.79 5.32
N PRO A 240 -18.19 3.94 5.68
CA PRO A 240 -19.13 4.79 4.96
C PRO A 240 -18.67 6.24 4.84
N LEU A 241 -19.09 6.94 3.76
CA LEU A 241 -18.72 8.32 3.42
C LEU A 241 -19.06 9.39 4.47
N LEU A 242 -19.93 9.10 5.43
CA LEU A 242 -20.39 10.10 6.43
C LEU A 242 -19.25 10.73 7.23
N ASN A 243 -18.21 9.96 7.54
CA ASN A 243 -17.11 10.40 8.39
C ASN A 243 -15.72 10.24 7.75
N TYR A 244 -15.62 9.44 6.70
CA TYR A 244 -14.35 9.11 6.06
C TYR A 244 -14.41 9.29 4.57
N THR A 245 -13.31 9.68 3.98
CA THR A 245 -13.18 9.85 2.53
C THR A 245 -11.86 9.27 2.04
N HIS A 246 -11.77 9.15 0.74
CA HIS A 246 -10.54 8.72 0.11
C HIS A 246 -9.56 9.87 -0.04
N VAL A 247 -8.29 9.50 -0.04
CA VAL A 247 -7.16 10.32 -0.45
C VAL A 247 -6.71 9.80 -1.81
N HIS A 248 -6.03 10.61 -2.59
CA HIS A 248 -5.31 10.23 -3.81
C HIS A 248 -6.17 10.08 -5.07
N GLU A 249 -5.47 10.06 -6.20
CA GLU A 249 -6.07 9.83 -7.51
C GLU A 249 -6.55 8.38 -7.64
N LEU A 250 -7.77 8.20 -8.16
CA LEU A 250 -8.33 6.88 -8.39
C LEU A 250 -7.83 6.29 -9.71
N ILE A 251 -7.22 5.11 -9.62
CA ILE A 251 -6.93 4.24 -10.75
C ILE A 251 -7.88 3.04 -10.67
N TYR A 252 -8.85 2.99 -11.57
CA TYR A 252 -9.86 1.94 -11.57
C TYR A 252 -9.60 0.92 -12.68
N PHE A 253 -9.60 -0.35 -12.31
CA PHE A 253 -9.46 -1.50 -13.19
C PHE A 253 -10.82 -2.19 -13.35
N ASP A 254 -11.44 -2.02 -14.51
CA ASP A 254 -12.62 -2.80 -14.88
C ASP A 254 -12.18 -4.23 -15.26
N PRO A 255 -12.78 -5.29 -14.69
CA PRO A 255 -12.38 -6.66 -15.00
C PRO A 255 -12.53 -7.04 -16.48
N ARG A 256 -13.39 -6.35 -17.24
CA ARG A 256 -13.69 -6.62 -18.66
C ARG A 256 -12.90 -5.73 -19.61
N GLN A 257 -12.66 -4.46 -19.21
CA GLN A 257 -12.13 -3.42 -20.10
C GLN A 257 -10.69 -2.99 -19.72
N GLY A 258 -10.15 -3.51 -18.60
CA GLY A 258 -8.87 -3.03 -18.05
C GLY A 258 -9.00 -1.66 -17.38
N ARG A 259 -7.94 -0.84 -17.40
CA ARG A 259 -7.98 0.49 -16.80
C ARG A 259 -8.97 1.39 -17.53
N THR A 260 -9.97 1.90 -16.82
CA THR A 260 -10.95 2.83 -17.36
C THR A 260 -10.97 4.13 -16.57
N ALA A 261 -11.46 5.21 -17.21
CA ALA A 261 -11.75 6.44 -16.49
C ALA A 261 -12.83 6.19 -15.43
N PRO A 262 -12.75 6.81 -14.24
CA PRO A 262 -13.63 6.53 -13.11
C PRO A 262 -15.10 6.95 -13.30
N LYS A 263 -15.52 7.25 -14.52
CA LYS A 263 -16.88 7.71 -14.84
C LYS A 263 -17.91 6.61 -14.56
N GLY A 264 -18.49 6.65 -13.37
CA GLY A 264 -19.68 5.89 -13.02
C GLY A 264 -19.49 4.71 -12.06
N ALA A 265 -18.31 4.13 -11.93
CA ALA A 265 -18.07 2.92 -11.12
C ALA A 265 -18.28 3.09 -9.60
N MET A 266 -18.25 4.33 -9.09
CA MET A 266 -18.41 4.62 -7.66
C MET A 266 -19.61 5.52 -7.32
N ARG A 267 -20.56 5.69 -8.27
CA ARG A 267 -21.64 6.69 -8.13
C ARG A 267 -22.76 6.29 -7.17
N ASN A 268 -22.84 5.04 -6.75
CA ASN A 268 -23.92 4.52 -5.92
C ASN A 268 -23.44 3.83 -4.65
N ASP A 269 -22.56 4.47 -3.87
CA ASP A 269 -22.03 3.93 -2.61
C ASP A 269 -23.13 3.52 -1.60
N TRP A 270 -24.27 4.22 -1.58
CA TRP A 270 -25.38 3.89 -0.68
C TRP A 270 -26.13 2.61 -1.10
N LEU A 271 -26.30 2.36 -2.41
CA LEU A 271 -26.88 1.11 -2.92
C LEU A 271 -25.96 -0.06 -2.60
N VAL A 272 -24.65 0.13 -2.70
CA VAL A 272 -23.66 -0.90 -2.36
C VAL A 272 -23.69 -1.22 -0.88
N ILE A 273 -23.84 -0.22 -0.02
CA ILE A 273 -23.99 -0.43 1.44
C ILE A 273 -25.30 -1.19 1.72
N LEU A 274 -26.38 -0.86 1.04
CA LEU A 274 -27.66 -1.57 1.15
C LEU A 274 -27.55 -3.01 0.65
N PHE A 275 -26.91 -3.24 -0.51
CA PHE A 275 -26.66 -4.57 -1.07
C PHE A 275 -25.71 -5.38 -0.18
N LEU A 276 -24.77 -4.74 0.50
CA LEU A 276 -23.87 -5.40 1.46
C LEU A 276 -24.61 -5.93 2.68
N HIS A 277 -25.54 -5.17 3.20
CA HIS A 277 -26.37 -5.65 4.32
C HIS A 277 -27.27 -6.79 3.86
N LEU A 278 -27.80 -6.73 2.65
CA LEU A 278 -28.58 -7.81 2.04
C LEU A 278 -27.71 -9.03 1.70
N ASP A 279 -26.53 -8.86 1.11
CA ASP A 279 -25.61 -9.95 0.78
C ASP A 279 -25.02 -10.60 2.06
N THR A 280 -24.73 -9.79 3.08
CA THR A 280 -24.29 -10.27 4.39
C THR A 280 -25.41 -11.05 5.07
N LEU A 281 -26.64 -10.54 5.03
CA LEU A 281 -27.82 -11.22 5.55
C LEU A 281 -28.11 -12.51 4.75
N LEU A 282 -28.05 -12.47 3.44
CA LEU A 282 -28.20 -13.64 2.56
C LEU A 282 -27.08 -14.66 2.75
N PHE A 283 -25.85 -14.22 2.95
CA PHE A 283 -24.70 -15.08 3.26
C PHE A 283 -24.88 -15.78 4.62
N PHE A 284 -25.38 -15.09 5.64
CA PHE A 284 -25.75 -15.72 6.92
C PHE A 284 -26.94 -16.65 6.80
N LEU A 285 -27.91 -16.35 5.94
CA LEU A 285 -29.11 -17.16 5.71
C LEU A 285 -28.85 -18.37 4.80
N THR A 286 -27.93 -18.29 3.86
CA THR A 286 -27.65 -19.36 2.88
C THR A 286 -26.47 -20.25 3.21
N LEU A 287 -25.89 -20.11 4.43
CA LEU A 287 -24.88 -21.03 4.93
C LEU A 287 -23.77 -21.42 3.94
N ARG A 288 -22.74 -20.56 3.80
CA ARG A 288 -21.35 -20.97 3.48
C ARG A 288 -21.05 -21.62 2.12
N LEU A 289 -21.90 -21.58 1.12
CA LEU A 289 -21.68 -22.41 -0.07
C LEU A 289 -20.92 -21.75 -1.25
N ARG A 290 -20.71 -20.44 -1.26
CA ARG A 290 -19.90 -19.78 -2.29
C ARG A 290 -19.14 -18.56 -1.71
N LYS A 291 -17.83 -18.50 -1.95
CA LYS A 291 -17.06 -17.26 -1.70
C LYS A 291 -17.66 -16.13 -2.54
N PRO A 292 -18.03 -14.98 -1.96
CA PRO A 292 -18.57 -13.86 -2.72
C PRO A 292 -17.60 -13.43 -3.82
N LYS A 293 -18.08 -13.01 -4.99
CA LYS A 293 -17.26 -12.49 -6.10
C LYS A 293 -16.38 -11.30 -5.64
N THR A 294 -16.87 -10.52 -4.68
CA THR A 294 -16.18 -9.41 -4.02
C THR A 294 -14.89 -9.83 -3.31
N THR A 295 -14.83 -11.03 -2.74
CA THR A 295 -13.62 -11.58 -2.10
C THR A 295 -12.50 -11.83 -3.10
N LEU A 296 -12.85 -12.32 -4.31
CA LEU A 296 -11.88 -12.52 -5.39
C LEU A 296 -11.38 -11.18 -5.96
N ALA A 297 -12.26 -10.18 -6.04
CA ALA A 297 -11.90 -8.84 -6.51
C ALA A 297 -10.95 -8.12 -5.55
N HIS A 298 -11.04 -8.40 -4.22
CA HIS A 298 -10.14 -7.84 -3.22
C HIS A 298 -8.76 -8.50 -3.18
N ALA A 299 -8.58 -9.71 -3.72
CA ALA A 299 -7.30 -10.38 -3.67
C ALA A 299 -6.21 -9.57 -4.41
N ILE A 300 -5.05 -9.34 -3.78
CA ILE A 300 -3.94 -8.59 -4.40
C ILE A 300 -3.50 -9.18 -5.74
N ALA A 301 -3.64 -10.49 -5.94
CA ALA A 301 -3.37 -11.15 -7.21
C ALA A 301 -4.23 -10.63 -8.36
N ALA A 302 -5.50 -10.26 -8.09
CA ALA A 302 -6.39 -9.67 -9.09
C ALA A 302 -5.91 -8.28 -9.54
N TYR A 303 -5.35 -7.50 -8.62
CA TYR A 303 -4.72 -6.21 -8.93
C TYR A 303 -3.47 -6.38 -9.79
N ILE A 304 -2.60 -7.32 -9.45
CA ILE A 304 -1.40 -7.64 -10.25
C ILE A 304 -1.80 -8.02 -11.68
N GLN A 305 -2.74 -8.96 -11.85
CA GLN A 305 -3.25 -9.36 -13.16
C GLN A 305 -3.86 -8.21 -13.96
N ALA A 306 -4.54 -7.28 -13.28
CA ALA A 306 -5.11 -6.11 -13.96
C ALA A 306 -4.03 -5.14 -14.44
N ILE A 307 -2.97 -4.94 -13.66
CA ILE A 307 -1.81 -4.11 -14.02
C ILE A 307 -1.01 -4.75 -15.16
N GLU A 308 -0.83 -6.07 -15.16
CA GLU A 308 -0.12 -6.80 -16.22
C GLU A 308 -0.79 -6.72 -17.60
N ARG A 309 -2.07 -6.31 -17.65
CA ARG A 309 -2.77 -6.03 -18.92
C ARG A 309 -2.48 -4.62 -19.46
N GLU A 310 -1.85 -3.75 -18.66
CA GLU A 310 -1.43 -2.43 -19.13
C GLU A 310 -0.09 -2.50 -19.88
N PRO A 311 0.21 -1.50 -20.74
CA PRO A 311 1.52 -1.42 -21.39
C PRO A 311 2.60 -1.10 -20.34
N LEU A 312 3.30 -2.13 -19.88
CA LEU A 312 4.44 -1.99 -18.98
C LEU A 312 5.65 -1.51 -19.76
N GLN A 313 6.36 -0.51 -19.24
CA GLN A 313 7.59 -0.04 -19.88
C GLN A 313 8.70 -1.10 -19.73
N PRO A 314 9.42 -1.44 -20.81
CA PRO A 314 10.53 -2.36 -20.75
C PRO A 314 11.68 -1.75 -19.94
N ARG A 315 12.45 -2.61 -19.28
CA ARG A 315 13.69 -2.24 -18.60
C ARG A 315 14.72 -1.81 -19.65
N LYS A 316 15.38 -0.67 -19.44
CA LYS A 316 16.49 -0.26 -20.29
C LYS A 316 17.62 -1.28 -20.13
N PRO A 317 18.31 -1.69 -21.22
CA PRO A 317 19.51 -2.51 -21.09
C PRO A 317 20.54 -1.78 -20.24
N ALA A 318 21.18 -2.50 -19.33
CA ALA A 318 22.26 -1.93 -18.52
C ALA A 318 23.32 -1.34 -19.48
N THR A 319 23.64 -0.06 -19.28
CA THR A 319 24.74 0.57 -20.05
C THR A 319 26.01 -0.20 -19.74
N PRO A 320 26.72 -0.76 -20.75
CA PRO A 320 27.96 -1.46 -20.47
C PRO A 320 28.93 -0.51 -19.76
N PRO A 321 29.71 -0.99 -18.79
CA PRO A 321 30.68 -0.15 -18.09
C PRO A 321 31.57 0.52 -19.11
N VAL A 322 31.67 1.86 -19.01
CA VAL A 322 32.61 2.63 -19.85
C VAL A 322 33.99 2.05 -19.59
N PRO A 323 34.72 1.58 -20.61
CA PRO A 323 36.10 1.11 -20.43
C PRO A 323 36.89 2.26 -19.79
N LEU A 324 37.49 2.00 -18.64
CA LEU A 324 38.40 2.93 -18.02
C LEU A 324 39.55 3.22 -19.00
N PRO A 325 39.99 4.49 -19.14
CA PRO A 325 41.02 4.90 -20.03
C PRO A 325 42.39 4.30 -19.70
#